data_77611edd3e0804f79905a75edee205ed
#
_entry.id   77611edd3e0804f79905a75edee205ed
#
_cell.length_a   1.000
_cell.length_b   1.000
_cell.length_c   1.000
_cell.angle_alpha   90.00
_cell.angle_beta   90.00
_cell.angle_gamma   90.00
#
_symmetry.space_group_name_H-M   'P 1'
#
loop_
_entity.id
_entity.type
_entity.pdbx_description
1 polymer ?
#
loop_
_entity_poly.entity_id
_entity_poly.type
_entity_poly.pdbx_seq_one_letter_code
_entity_poly.pdbx_strand_id
1 'polypeptide(L)'
;MHSEMILVVGGTGNVGSVLVKTQLAAGTHVRVLTRDAKRAQALRQSGAQVYVGDLRDADSLERACRGVEKIFAGAHSFMGVGDAAPKSVDGSGNRALIDAARFASVRRFVFISSLGARPDHAIDFFRVKHETETYLRASGLDFAILRPAPYMDAWAAQVGEPILKDGRAKVFGRGSNPISFIAAADVAHFAGIAMRGDFSGQTIELGGPEPLTMNEFASAFARFGGRTAQITHVTPAAMHLMAGVTGTMRPAYSRQVQTAIMLDTQPMTVDMTPLLARFPILLQTVDEFIAARYTRRGASSERKPAPV
;
A
#
# COMPACT_ATOMS: atom_id res chain seq x y z
N MET A 1 7.76 -6.87 -32.99
CA MET A 1 7.89 -7.10 -31.53
C MET A 1 6.55 -6.79 -30.90
N HIS A 2 5.87 -7.78 -30.28
CA HIS A 2 4.67 -7.49 -29.50
C HIS A 2 5.12 -6.71 -28.26
N SER A 3 4.67 -5.47 -28.13
CA SER A 3 4.99 -4.67 -26.96
C SER A 3 4.14 -5.17 -25.79
N GLU A 4 4.80 -5.57 -24.70
CA GLU A 4 4.18 -6.09 -23.49
C GLU A 4 3.22 -5.05 -22.88
N MET A 5 1.94 -5.44 -22.63
CA MET A 5 0.95 -4.62 -21.94
C MET A 5 0.78 -5.08 -20.49
N ILE A 6 0.94 -4.15 -19.55
CA ILE A 6 0.70 -4.40 -18.13
C ILE A 6 -0.59 -3.69 -17.70
N LEU A 7 -1.46 -4.38 -16.95
CA LEU A 7 -2.59 -3.77 -16.25
C LEU A 7 -2.19 -3.47 -14.79
N VAL A 8 -2.33 -2.21 -14.37
CA VAL A 8 -2.10 -1.78 -13.00
C VAL A 8 -3.43 -1.40 -12.36
N VAL A 9 -3.89 -2.24 -11.43
CA VAL A 9 -5.07 -2.01 -10.60
C VAL A 9 -4.62 -1.36 -9.30
N GLY A 10 -5.14 -0.16 -9.01
CA GLY A 10 -4.63 0.68 -7.92
C GLY A 10 -3.49 1.62 -8.35
N GLY A 11 -3.36 1.89 -9.66
CA GLY A 11 -2.32 2.74 -10.23
C GLY A 11 -2.33 4.20 -9.76
N THR A 12 -3.42 4.68 -9.18
CA THR A 12 -3.51 6.04 -8.58
C THR A 12 -3.14 6.09 -7.10
N GLY A 13 -2.78 4.94 -6.49
CA GLY A 13 -2.30 4.85 -5.12
C GLY A 13 -0.78 5.06 -5.01
N ASN A 14 -0.25 5.07 -3.78
CA ASN A 14 1.17 5.35 -3.51
C ASN A 14 2.11 4.36 -4.24
N VAL A 15 1.90 3.06 -4.08
CA VAL A 15 2.71 2.03 -4.76
C VAL A 15 2.47 2.03 -6.27
N GLY A 16 1.19 1.96 -6.68
CA GLY A 16 0.83 1.82 -8.09
C GLY A 16 1.28 2.99 -8.96
N SER A 17 1.24 4.23 -8.44
CA SER A 17 1.67 5.40 -9.21
C SER A 17 3.18 5.44 -9.47
N VAL A 18 3.97 4.94 -8.52
CA VAL A 18 5.43 4.78 -8.71
C VAL A 18 5.69 3.67 -9.72
N LEU A 19 5.05 2.51 -9.56
CA LEU A 19 5.19 1.39 -10.50
C LEU A 19 4.84 1.80 -11.93
N VAL A 20 3.70 2.49 -12.14
CA VAL A 20 3.29 2.98 -13.47
C VAL A 20 4.36 3.85 -14.10
N LYS A 21 4.88 4.84 -13.36
CA LYS A 21 5.92 5.75 -13.85
C LYS A 21 7.21 5.01 -14.21
N THR A 22 7.63 4.08 -13.35
CA THR A 22 8.85 3.29 -13.59
C THR A 22 8.70 2.37 -14.81
N GLN A 23 7.54 1.72 -14.98
CA GLN A 23 7.30 0.85 -16.13
C GLN A 23 7.21 1.64 -17.44
N LEU A 24 6.55 2.80 -17.44
CA LEU A 24 6.52 3.70 -18.60
C LEU A 24 7.92 4.20 -18.98
N ALA A 25 8.74 4.58 -17.99
CA ALA A 25 10.12 4.99 -18.21
C ALA A 25 11.00 3.86 -18.79
N ALA A 26 10.66 2.60 -18.48
CA ALA A 26 11.31 1.42 -19.08
C ALA A 26 10.75 1.04 -20.46
N GLY A 27 9.84 1.85 -21.03
CA GLY A 27 9.25 1.61 -22.36
C GLY A 27 8.12 0.57 -22.37
N THR A 28 7.63 0.14 -21.22
CA THR A 28 6.52 -0.82 -21.12
C THR A 28 5.18 -0.11 -21.36
N HIS A 29 4.26 -0.75 -22.08
CA HIS A 29 2.90 -0.23 -22.21
C HIS A 29 2.10 -0.52 -20.93
N VAL A 30 1.54 0.54 -20.35
CA VAL A 30 0.80 0.42 -19.07
C VAL A 30 -0.64 0.87 -19.23
N ARG A 31 -1.57 -0.01 -18.88
CA ARG A 31 -2.99 0.29 -18.67
C ARG A 31 -3.27 0.45 -17.18
N VAL A 32 -3.95 1.52 -16.80
CA VAL A 32 -4.34 1.78 -15.41
C VAL A 32 -5.85 1.64 -15.28
N LEU A 33 -6.32 0.71 -14.44
CA LEU A 33 -7.72 0.62 -14.07
C LEU A 33 -8.00 1.60 -12.92
N THR A 34 -8.97 2.47 -13.11
CA THR A 34 -9.41 3.45 -12.10
C THR A 34 -10.91 3.70 -12.19
N ARG A 35 -11.55 3.99 -11.07
CA ARG A 35 -12.96 4.42 -11.02
C ARG A 35 -13.13 5.89 -11.40
N ASP A 36 -12.07 6.67 -11.31
CA ASP A 36 -12.09 8.11 -11.58
C ASP A 36 -10.94 8.49 -12.51
N ALA A 37 -11.29 8.84 -13.74
CA ALA A 37 -10.32 9.27 -14.76
C ALA A 37 -9.54 10.54 -14.36
N LYS A 38 -10.14 11.44 -13.56
CA LYS A 38 -9.48 12.66 -13.10
C LYS A 38 -8.28 12.35 -12.22
N ARG A 39 -8.39 11.36 -11.32
CA ARG A 39 -7.29 10.91 -10.46
C ARG A 39 -6.12 10.31 -11.25
N ALA A 40 -6.38 9.79 -12.44
CA ALA A 40 -5.36 9.20 -13.31
C ALA A 40 -4.83 10.19 -14.37
N GLN A 41 -5.23 11.47 -14.33
CA GLN A 41 -4.86 12.45 -15.36
C GLN A 41 -3.33 12.60 -15.51
N ALA A 42 -2.59 12.70 -14.41
CA ALA A 42 -1.14 12.80 -14.45
C ALA A 42 -0.48 11.55 -15.05
N LEU A 43 -1.02 10.35 -14.79
CA LEU A 43 -0.53 9.10 -15.36
C LEU A 43 -0.84 9.03 -16.86
N ARG A 44 -2.01 9.50 -17.29
CA ARG A 44 -2.36 9.62 -18.71
C ARG A 44 -1.39 10.56 -19.44
N GLN A 45 -1.07 11.70 -18.85
CA GLN A 45 -0.08 12.65 -19.41
C GLN A 45 1.32 12.05 -19.49
N SER A 46 1.65 11.10 -18.62
CA SER A 46 2.91 10.33 -18.65
C SER A 46 2.89 9.17 -19.67
N GLY A 47 1.80 8.96 -20.41
CA GLY A 47 1.69 7.91 -21.44
C GLY A 47 0.91 6.65 -21.04
N ALA A 48 0.32 6.58 -19.83
CA ALA A 48 -0.50 5.44 -19.44
C ALA A 48 -1.86 5.44 -20.16
N GLN A 49 -2.30 4.27 -20.61
CA GLN A 49 -3.67 4.05 -21.06
C GLN A 49 -4.59 4.01 -19.83
N VAL A 50 -5.45 5.00 -19.68
CA VAL A 50 -6.42 5.02 -18.57
C VAL A 50 -7.71 4.33 -18.99
N TYR A 51 -8.06 3.27 -18.26
CA TYR A 51 -9.30 2.52 -18.39
C TYR A 51 -10.20 2.80 -17.18
N VAL A 52 -11.40 3.34 -17.42
CA VAL A 52 -12.38 3.60 -16.35
C VAL A 52 -13.17 2.32 -16.09
N GLY A 53 -13.12 1.82 -14.86
CA GLY A 53 -13.80 0.61 -14.45
C GLY A 53 -13.67 0.36 -12.95
N ASP A 54 -14.36 -0.64 -12.44
CA ASP A 54 -14.41 -0.99 -11.03
C ASP A 54 -14.05 -2.47 -10.81
N LEU A 55 -13.30 -2.78 -9.76
CA LEU A 55 -13.00 -4.15 -9.33
C LEU A 55 -14.26 -4.98 -9.02
N ARG A 56 -15.37 -4.34 -8.71
CA ARG A 56 -16.65 -4.97 -8.39
C ARG A 56 -17.52 -5.26 -9.62
N ASP A 57 -17.08 -4.84 -10.81
CA ASP A 57 -17.76 -5.04 -12.09
C ASP A 57 -16.96 -6.02 -12.95
N ALA A 58 -17.43 -7.28 -13.00
CA ALA A 58 -16.77 -8.36 -13.72
C ALA A 58 -16.61 -8.06 -15.22
N ASP A 59 -17.63 -7.50 -15.88
CA ASP A 59 -17.57 -7.15 -17.30
C ASP A 59 -16.50 -6.07 -17.56
N SER A 60 -16.37 -5.12 -16.62
CA SER A 60 -15.32 -4.11 -16.67
C SER A 60 -13.93 -4.74 -16.57
N LEU A 61 -13.76 -5.76 -15.71
CA LEU A 61 -12.49 -6.45 -15.53
C LEU A 61 -12.12 -7.29 -16.76
N GLU A 62 -13.06 -8.00 -17.36
CA GLU A 62 -12.82 -8.74 -18.60
C GLU A 62 -12.33 -7.82 -19.72
N ARG A 63 -13.01 -6.68 -19.91
CA ARG A 63 -12.57 -5.68 -20.88
C ARG A 63 -11.21 -5.08 -20.56
N ALA A 64 -10.92 -4.82 -19.28
CA ALA A 64 -9.63 -4.28 -18.85
C ALA A 64 -8.47 -5.25 -19.07
N CYS A 65 -8.70 -6.56 -18.96
CA CYS A 65 -7.71 -7.62 -19.14
C CYS A 65 -7.41 -7.95 -20.60
N ARG A 66 -8.22 -7.51 -21.57
CA ARG A 66 -7.99 -7.83 -23.00
C ARG A 66 -6.63 -7.33 -23.49
N GLY A 67 -5.83 -8.27 -24.04
CA GLY A 67 -4.50 -7.98 -24.56
C GLY A 67 -3.47 -7.62 -23.49
N VAL A 68 -3.75 -7.94 -22.22
CA VAL A 68 -2.85 -7.74 -21.08
C VAL A 68 -2.03 -9.02 -20.85
N GLU A 69 -0.73 -8.87 -20.67
CA GLU A 69 0.16 -9.99 -20.38
C GLU A 69 0.47 -10.15 -18.90
N LYS A 70 0.48 -9.03 -18.17
CA LYS A 70 0.80 -9.02 -16.74
C LYS A 70 -0.14 -8.10 -15.96
N ILE A 71 -0.47 -8.48 -14.74
CA ILE A 71 -1.32 -7.70 -13.85
C ILE A 71 -0.59 -7.39 -12.55
N PHE A 72 -0.65 -6.13 -12.13
CA PHE A 72 -0.37 -5.69 -10.77
C PHE A 72 -1.69 -5.35 -10.07
N ALA A 73 -2.01 -6.07 -9.00
CA ALA A 73 -3.22 -5.91 -8.20
C ALA A 73 -2.87 -5.30 -6.84
N GLY A 74 -2.85 -3.96 -6.76
CA GLY A 74 -2.51 -3.18 -5.55
C GLY A 74 -3.66 -2.34 -5.00
N ALA A 75 -4.87 -2.45 -5.54
CA ALA A 75 -6.03 -1.77 -4.98
C ALA A 75 -6.48 -2.43 -3.67
N HIS A 76 -6.85 -1.61 -2.69
CA HIS A 76 -7.37 -2.07 -1.40
C HIS A 76 -8.41 -1.12 -0.85
N SER A 77 -9.19 -1.59 0.13
CA SER A 77 -10.26 -0.81 0.77
C SER A 77 -10.27 -0.97 2.29
N PHE A 78 -9.13 -0.77 2.94
CA PHE A 78 -9.00 -0.89 4.39
C PHE A 78 -10.02 -0.03 5.16
N MET A 79 -10.26 1.19 4.71
CA MET A 79 -11.22 2.13 5.31
C MET A 79 -12.63 2.06 4.72
N GLY A 80 -12.86 1.16 3.76
CA GLY A 80 -14.15 1.04 3.08
C GLY A 80 -15.23 0.45 3.98
N VAL A 81 -16.49 0.82 3.69
CA VAL A 81 -17.70 0.31 4.36
C VAL A 81 -18.77 -0.01 3.32
N GLY A 82 -19.75 -0.83 3.67
CA GLY A 82 -20.80 -1.25 2.75
C GLY A 82 -20.22 -1.90 1.48
N ASP A 83 -20.65 -1.45 0.31
CA ASP A 83 -20.16 -1.96 -0.98
C ASP A 83 -18.68 -1.69 -1.24
N ALA A 84 -18.07 -0.77 -0.51
CA ALA A 84 -16.64 -0.52 -0.55
C ALA A 84 -15.85 -1.23 0.56
N ALA A 85 -16.47 -2.14 1.33
CA ALA A 85 -15.80 -2.89 2.39
C ALA A 85 -14.68 -3.80 1.84
N PRO A 86 -13.69 -4.19 2.67
CA PRO A 86 -12.64 -5.12 2.25
C PRO A 86 -13.17 -6.40 1.61
N LYS A 87 -14.26 -6.98 2.13
CA LYS A 87 -14.89 -8.17 1.54
C LYS A 87 -15.26 -7.99 0.08
N SER A 88 -15.77 -6.82 -0.29
CA SER A 88 -16.21 -6.53 -1.66
C SER A 88 -15.04 -6.16 -2.58
N VAL A 89 -14.10 -5.33 -2.12
CA VAL A 89 -12.99 -4.85 -2.96
C VAL A 89 -11.80 -5.79 -2.89
N ASP A 90 -11.28 -6.08 -1.68
CA ASP A 90 -10.10 -6.92 -1.49
C ASP A 90 -10.41 -8.41 -1.67
N GLY A 91 -11.64 -8.84 -1.36
CA GLY A 91 -12.12 -10.20 -1.53
C GLY A 91 -12.70 -10.44 -2.92
N SER A 92 -14.02 -10.22 -3.07
CA SER A 92 -14.77 -10.55 -4.30
C SER A 92 -14.21 -9.85 -5.53
N GLY A 93 -13.81 -8.58 -5.43
CA GLY A 93 -13.25 -7.82 -6.55
C GLY A 93 -11.91 -8.38 -7.05
N ASN A 94 -10.98 -8.72 -6.14
CA ASN A 94 -9.72 -9.33 -6.57
C ASN A 94 -9.92 -10.77 -7.09
N ARG A 95 -10.87 -11.55 -6.56
CA ARG A 95 -11.21 -12.88 -7.12
C ARG A 95 -11.73 -12.73 -8.55
N ALA A 96 -12.65 -11.79 -8.80
CA ALA A 96 -13.13 -11.51 -10.15
C ALA A 96 -11.99 -11.05 -11.10
N LEU A 97 -11.03 -10.27 -10.60
CA LEU A 97 -9.84 -9.90 -11.37
C LEU A 97 -8.95 -11.13 -11.69
N ILE A 98 -8.78 -12.05 -10.74
CA ILE A 98 -8.05 -13.30 -10.96
C ILE A 98 -8.75 -14.16 -12.04
N ASP A 99 -10.07 -14.26 -11.99
CA ASP A 99 -10.84 -15.00 -13.00
C ASP A 99 -10.75 -14.35 -14.38
N ALA A 100 -10.88 -13.02 -14.46
CA ALA A 100 -10.69 -12.27 -15.70
C ALA A 100 -9.28 -12.43 -16.27
N ALA A 101 -8.26 -12.47 -15.39
CA ALA A 101 -6.87 -12.71 -15.77
C ALA A 101 -6.67 -14.12 -16.38
N ARG A 102 -7.27 -15.15 -15.78
CA ARG A 102 -7.25 -16.52 -16.29
C ARG A 102 -7.91 -16.61 -17.66
N PHE A 103 -9.10 -16.03 -17.78
CA PHE A 103 -9.85 -16.01 -19.06
C PHE A 103 -9.07 -15.30 -20.17
N ALA A 104 -8.39 -14.19 -19.85
CA ALA A 104 -7.56 -13.45 -20.78
C ALA A 104 -6.16 -14.06 -21.02
N SER A 105 -5.85 -15.22 -20.42
CA SER A 105 -4.54 -15.90 -20.52
C SER A 105 -3.37 -15.01 -20.07
N VAL A 106 -3.58 -14.22 -19.03
CA VAL A 106 -2.53 -13.40 -18.40
C VAL A 106 -1.41 -14.30 -17.90
N ARG A 107 -0.17 -13.97 -18.25
CA ARG A 107 1.00 -14.80 -17.93
C ARG A 107 1.54 -14.57 -16.52
N ARG A 108 1.29 -13.39 -15.93
CA ARG A 108 1.85 -13.01 -14.63
C ARG A 108 0.87 -12.19 -13.79
N PHE A 109 0.71 -12.55 -12.52
CA PHE A 109 -0.15 -11.83 -11.57
C PHE A 109 0.62 -11.47 -10.30
N VAL A 110 0.85 -10.19 -10.05
CA VAL A 110 1.49 -9.68 -8.82
C VAL A 110 0.44 -9.09 -7.91
N PHE A 111 0.29 -9.66 -6.72
CA PHE A 111 -0.73 -9.26 -5.74
C PHE A 111 -0.09 -8.58 -4.53
N ILE A 112 -0.60 -7.40 -4.17
CA ILE A 112 -0.24 -6.75 -2.90
C ILE A 112 -1.20 -7.21 -1.82
N SER A 113 -0.67 -8.03 -0.93
CA SER A 113 -1.33 -8.46 0.30
C SER A 113 -0.95 -7.55 1.48
N SER A 114 -0.76 -8.10 2.66
CA SER A 114 -0.33 -7.36 3.85
C SER A 114 0.45 -8.28 4.79
N LEU A 115 1.48 -7.79 5.43
CA LEU A 115 2.12 -8.48 6.54
C LEU A 115 1.06 -8.79 7.61
N GLY A 116 1.06 -10.02 8.14
CA GLY A 116 0.05 -10.48 9.08
C GLY A 116 -1.21 -11.10 8.46
N ALA A 117 -1.35 -11.18 7.13
CA ALA A 117 -2.46 -11.89 6.48
C ALA A 117 -2.47 -13.37 6.88
N ARG A 118 -3.53 -13.82 7.57
CA ARG A 118 -3.74 -15.20 8.05
C ARG A 118 -5.23 -15.52 8.21
N PRO A 119 -5.63 -16.81 8.23
CA PRO A 119 -7.05 -17.18 8.19
C PRO A 119 -7.83 -16.82 9.47
N ASP A 120 -7.15 -16.82 10.61
CA ASP A 120 -7.71 -16.58 11.95
C ASP A 120 -7.50 -15.15 12.47
N HIS A 121 -7.07 -14.21 11.61
CA HIS A 121 -6.78 -12.83 12.03
C HIS A 121 -8.05 -12.14 12.56
N ALA A 122 -7.97 -11.45 13.70
CA ALA A 122 -9.10 -10.77 14.31
C ALA A 122 -9.73 -9.68 13.41
N ILE A 123 -8.90 -8.99 12.63
CA ILE A 123 -9.32 -7.93 11.70
C ILE A 123 -9.70 -8.56 10.35
N ASP A 124 -10.92 -8.25 9.87
CA ASP A 124 -11.49 -8.77 8.63
C ASP A 124 -10.61 -8.51 7.38
N PHE A 125 -9.99 -7.35 7.29
CA PHE A 125 -9.10 -6.99 6.18
C PHE A 125 -7.98 -8.01 5.97
N PHE A 126 -7.29 -8.44 7.02
CA PHE A 126 -6.18 -9.39 6.91
C PHE A 126 -6.66 -10.82 6.59
N ARG A 127 -7.84 -11.22 7.10
CA ARG A 127 -8.48 -12.49 6.71
C ARG A 127 -8.83 -12.50 5.22
N VAL A 128 -9.46 -11.43 4.73
CA VAL A 128 -9.83 -11.28 3.32
C VAL A 128 -8.60 -11.27 2.41
N LYS A 129 -7.51 -10.64 2.83
CA LYS A 129 -6.23 -10.72 2.11
C LYS A 129 -5.74 -12.16 2.01
N HIS A 130 -5.73 -12.90 3.12
CA HIS A 130 -5.34 -14.31 3.13
C HIS A 130 -6.25 -15.19 2.24
N GLU A 131 -7.55 -14.99 2.29
CA GLU A 131 -8.50 -15.70 1.43
C GLU A 131 -8.23 -15.44 -0.06
N THR A 132 -7.91 -14.20 -0.41
CA THR A 132 -7.54 -13.82 -1.79
C THR A 132 -6.23 -14.44 -2.22
N GLU A 133 -5.22 -14.48 -1.33
CA GLU A 133 -3.97 -15.20 -1.58
C GLU A 133 -4.21 -16.69 -1.86
N THR A 134 -5.07 -17.34 -1.06
CA THR A 134 -5.43 -18.75 -1.22
C THR A 134 -6.10 -18.99 -2.57
N TYR A 135 -7.02 -18.10 -2.95
CA TYR A 135 -7.69 -18.16 -4.26
C TYR A 135 -6.70 -18.01 -5.42
N LEU A 136 -5.77 -17.05 -5.31
CA LEU A 136 -4.72 -16.83 -6.32
C LEU A 136 -3.81 -18.04 -6.46
N ARG A 137 -3.37 -18.66 -5.35
CA ARG A 137 -2.54 -19.88 -5.38
C ARG A 137 -3.23 -21.05 -6.08
N ALA A 138 -4.56 -21.16 -5.93
CA ALA A 138 -5.36 -22.19 -6.59
C ALA A 138 -5.72 -21.88 -8.05
N SER A 139 -5.42 -20.68 -8.54
CA SER A 139 -5.89 -20.20 -9.84
C SER A 139 -5.19 -20.81 -11.07
N GLY A 140 -4.00 -21.36 -10.90
CA GLY A 140 -3.14 -21.82 -12.00
C GLY A 140 -2.35 -20.70 -12.70
N LEU A 141 -2.52 -19.44 -12.32
CA LEU A 141 -1.71 -18.33 -12.82
C LEU A 141 -0.27 -18.40 -12.27
N ASP A 142 0.71 -17.95 -13.03
CA ASP A 142 2.01 -17.62 -12.45
C ASP A 142 1.87 -16.34 -11.61
N PHE A 143 2.13 -16.45 -10.31
CA PHE A 143 1.88 -15.36 -9.36
C PHE A 143 3.10 -15.01 -8.51
N ALA A 144 3.08 -13.80 -7.99
CA ALA A 144 3.86 -13.40 -6.80
C ALA A 144 2.94 -12.65 -5.84
N ILE A 145 3.07 -12.93 -4.55
CA ILE A 145 2.35 -12.25 -3.48
C ILE A 145 3.36 -11.44 -2.67
N LEU A 146 3.13 -10.13 -2.57
CA LEU A 146 3.95 -9.25 -1.75
C LEU A 146 3.17 -8.86 -0.49
N ARG A 147 3.74 -9.07 0.67
CA ARG A 147 3.19 -8.75 1.99
C ARG A 147 3.98 -7.61 2.64
N PRO A 148 3.71 -6.35 2.27
CA PRO A 148 4.41 -5.23 2.88
C PRO A 148 4.02 -5.05 4.35
N ALA A 149 5.00 -4.60 5.14
CA ALA A 149 4.84 -4.04 6.48
C ALA A 149 4.12 -2.68 6.41
N PRO A 150 3.79 -2.06 7.55
CA PRO A 150 3.12 -0.75 7.58
C PRO A 150 3.86 0.31 6.77
N TYR A 151 3.11 1.00 5.88
CA TYR A 151 3.69 1.99 4.98
C TYR A 151 4.05 3.29 5.69
N MET A 152 5.27 3.79 5.48
CA MET A 152 5.71 5.14 5.90
C MET A 152 4.73 6.21 5.41
N ASP A 153 4.25 6.10 4.17
CA ASP A 153 3.32 7.05 3.54
C ASP A 153 2.01 7.21 4.32
N ALA A 154 1.45 6.12 4.84
CA ALA A 154 0.21 6.13 5.60
C ALA A 154 0.41 6.75 7.00
N TRP A 155 1.48 6.36 7.68
CA TRP A 155 1.79 6.83 9.02
C TRP A 155 2.33 8.26 9.04
N ALA A 156 3.01 8.69 7.98
CA ALA A 156 3.37 10.09 7.79
C ALA A 156 2.15 11.01 7.81
N ALA A 157 1.06 10.64 7.14
CA ALA A 157 -0.17 11.43 7.14
C ALA A 157 -0.86 11.46 8.52
N GLN A 158 -0.78 10.38 9.30
CA GLN A 158 -1.49 10.26 10.58
C GLN A 158 -0.69 10.82 11.77
N VAL A 159 0.62 10.64 11.77
CA VAL A 159 1.51 10.99 12.89
C VAL A 159 2.48 12.09 12.49
N GLY A 160 3.12 11.99 11.34
CA GLY A 160 4.19 12.89 10.91
C GLY A 160 3.69 14.28 10.52
N GLU A 161 2.70 14.39 9.65
CA GLU A 161 2.18 15.70 9.17
C GLU A 161 1.60 16.56 10.30
N PRO A 162 0.86 16.02 11.30
CA PRO A 162 0.46 16.80 12.48
C PRO A 162 1.63 17.34 13.28
N ILE A 163 2.74 16.58 13.42
CA ILE A 163 3.96 17.06 14.08
C ILE A 163 4.58 18.22 13.30
N LEU A 164 4.73 18.08 11.98
CA LEU A 164 5.28 19.14 11.13
C LEU A 164 4.44 20.41 11.17
N LYS A 165 3.11 20.26 11.23
CA LYS A 165 2.16 21.37 11.22
C LYS A 165 2.06 22.05 12.58
N ASP A 166 1.74 21.28 13.63
CA ASP A 166 1.29 21.79 14.92
C ASP A 166 2.23 21.39 16.09
N GLY A 167 3.29 20.60 15.84
CA GLY A 167 4.16 20.05 16.85
C GLY A 167 3.51 18.98 17.73
N ARG A 168 2.35 18.43 17.34
CA ARG A 168 1.55 17.52 18.14
C ARG A 168 1.15 16.28 17.36
N ALA A 169 1.16 15.12 18.00
CA ALA A 169 0.59 13.90 17.45
C ALA A 169 -0.10 13.06 18.51
N LYS A 170 -1.00 12.19 18.05
CA LYS A 170 -1.59 11.11 18.87
C LYS A 170 -1.01 9.79 18.43
N VAL A 171 -0.46 9.05 19.38
CA VAL A 171 -0.02 7.66 19.20
C VAL A 171 -1.00 6.77 19.96
N PHE A 172 -1.53 5.79 19.28
CA PHE A 172 -2.42 4.81 19.90
C PHE A 172 -1.59 3.70 20.52
N GLY A 173 -1.74 3.47 21.82
CA GLY A 173 -0.93 2.57 22.62
C GLY A 173 0.34 3.22 23.16
N ARG A 174 1.29 2.39 23.57
CA ARG A 174 2.60 2.81 24.12
C ARG A 174 3.53 3.38 23.06
N GLY A 175 3.32 2.93 21.82
CA GLY A 175 4.16 3.31 20.68
C GLY A 175 5.59 2.81 20.77
N SER A 176 5.87 1.77 21.57
CA SER A 176 7.22 1.24 21.83
C SER A 176 7.49 -0.12 21.15
N ASN A 177 6.54 -0.62 20.37
CA ASN A 177 6.69 -1.89 19.69
C ASN A 177 7.43 -1.72 18.34
N PRO A 178 8.37 -2.62 17.97
CA PRO A 178 9.15 -2.47 16.74
C PRO A 178 8.32 -2.78 15.49
N ILE A 179 8.46 -1.94 14.47
CA ILE A 179 7.76 -2.01 13.18
C ILE A 179 8.78 -1.73 12.07
N SER A 180 8.89 -2.62 11.08
CA SER A 180 9.71 -2.41 9.88
C SER A 180 8.95 -1.54 8.85
N PHE A 181 8.75 -0.24 9.17
CA PHE A 181 8.07 0.68 8.24
C PHE A 181 8.73 0.69 6.88
N ILE A 182 7.94 0.55 5.81
CA ILE A 182 8.44 0.51 4.44
C ILE A 182 7.88 1.66 3.59
N ALA A 183 8.70 2.25 2.73
CA ALA A 183 8.26 3.24 1.77
C ALA A 183 7.47 2.59 0.61
N ALA A 184 6.41 3.24 0.15
CA ALA A 184 5.65 2.75 -1.01
C ALA A 184 6.51 2.65 -2.28
N ALA A 185 7.55 3.48 -2.39
CA ALA A 185 8.52 3.43 -3.48
C ALA A 185 9.32 2.11 -3.49
N ASP A 186 9.74 1.64 -2.33
CA ASP A 186 10.47 0.37 -2.20
C ASP A 186 9.59 -0.82 -2.53
N VAL A 187 8.33 -0.81 -2.09
CA VAL A 187 7.34 -1.84 -2.48
C VAL A 187 7.10 -1.82 -3.99
N ALA A 188 7.03 -0.64 -4.61
CA ALA A 188 6.91 -0.53 -6.06
C ALA A 188 8.14 -1.09 -6.80
N HIS A 189 9.34 -0.93 -6.23
CA HIS A 189 10.57 -1.52 -6.76
C HIS A 189 10.49 -3.06 -6.74
N PHE A 190 10.14 -3.66 -5.60
CA PHE A 190 9.93 -5.11 -5.50
C PHE A 190 8.80 -5.62 -6.39
N ALA A 191 7.73 -4.83 -6.56
CA ALA A 191 6.67 -5.15 -7.51
C ALA A 191 7.20 -5.17 -8.94
N GLY A 192 8.09 -4.24 -9.33
CA GLY A 192 8.79 -4.24 -10.61
C GLY A 192 9.64 -5.49 -10.81
N ILE A 193 10.38 -5.95 -9.79
CA ILE A 193 11.12 -7.21 -9.80
C ILE A 193 10.14 -8.38 -10.01
N ALA A 194 9.08 -8.46 -9.22
CA ALA A 194 8.06 -9.49 -9.34
C ALA A 194 7.41 -9.53 -10.74
N MET A 195 7.18 -8.38 -11.36
CA MET A 195 6.63 -8.29 -12.72
C MET A 195 7.58 -8.85 -13.79
N ARG A 196 8.89 -8.92 -13.56
CA ARG A 196 9.87 -9.53 -14.49
C ARG A 196 9.90 -11.05 -14.44
N GLY A 197 9.24 -11.69 -13.47
CA GLY A 197 9.18 -13.14 -13.30
C GLY A 197 9.89 -13.67 -12.05
N ASP A 198 10.59 -12.81 -11.33
CA ASP A 198 11.12 -13.16 -10.01
C ASP A 198 9.98 -13.43 -9.02
N PHE A 199 10.25 -14.23 -7.99
CA PHE A 199 9.26 -14.64 -6.98
C PHE A 199 8.09 -15.46 -7.52
N SER A 200 8.27 -16.21 -8.63
CA SER A 200 7.23 -17.09 -9.18
C SER A 200 6.76 -18.10 -8.13
N GLY A 201 5.43 -18.17 -7.91
CA GLY A 201 4.81 -19.04 -6.92
C GLY A 201 5.09 -18.67 -5.45
N GLN A 202 5.75 -17.53 -5.17
CA GLN A 202 6.22 -17.18 -3.84
C GLN A 202 5.36 -16.11 -3.17
N THR A 203 5.40 -16.11 -1.84
CA THR A 203 4.91 -15.04 -0.98
C THR A 203 6.11 -14.39 -0.30
N ILE A 204 6.30 -13.09 -0.51
CA ILE A 204 7.46 -12.32 -0.03
C ILE A 204 6.98 -11.28 0.96
N GLU A 205 7.49 -11.33 2.18
CA GLU A 205 7.29 -10.29 3.18
C GLU A 205 8.29 -9.17 2.96
N LEU A 206 7.83 -7.92 3.04
CA LEU A 206 8.63 -6.74 2.76
C LEU A 206 8.61 -5.78 3.95
N GLY A 207 9.79 -5.44 4.45
CA GLY A 207 10.00 -4.45 5.50
C GLY A 207 10.92 -3.32 5.04
N GLY A 208 11.02 -2.27 5.84
CA GLY A 208 12.01 -1.22 5.68
C GLY A 208 13.40 -1.65 6.16
N PRO A 209 14.40 -0.76 6.06
CA PRO A 209 15.80 -1.08 6.34
C PRO A 209 16.06 -1.40 7.82
N GLU A 210 15.26 -0.83 8.70
CA GLU A 210 15.39 -0.98 10.15
C GLU A 210 14.02 -0.97 10.84
N PRO A 211 13.83 -1.74 11.91
CA PRO A 211 12.63 -1.64 12.72
C PRO A 211 12.69 -0.39 13.60
N LEU A 212 11.62 0.40 13.60
CA LEU A 212 11.45 1.58 14.44
C LEU A 212 10.15 1.45 15.23
N THR A 213 10.15 2.04 16.43
CA THR A 213 8.91 2.23 17.18
C THR A 213 8.10 3.41 16.61
N MET A 214 6.79 3.46 16.90
CA MET A 214 5.97 4.61 16.51
C MET A 214 6.46 5.92 17.13
N ASN A 215 7.05 5.86 18.35
CA ASN A 215 7.64 7.01 19.02
C ASN A 215 8.90 7.50 18.30
N GLU A 216 9.77 6.61 17.83
CA GLU A 216 10.95 6.97 17.03
C GLU A 216 10.55 7.51 15.66
N PHE A 217 9.55 6.90 15.01
CA PHE A 217 8.97 7.42 13.77
C PHE A 217 8.46 8.87 13.95
N ALA A 218 7.69 9.14 15.01
CA ALA A 218 7.21 10.47 15.35
C ALA A 218 8.38 11.44 15.62
N SER A 219 9.41 10.98 16.35
CA SER A 219 10.60 11.78 16.69
C SER A 219 11.42 12.15 15.45
N ALA A 220 11.47 11.31 14.41
CA ALA A 220 12.11 11.64 13.14
C ALA A 220 11.45 12.85 12.46
N PHE A 221 10.12 12.94 12.46
CA PHE A 221 9.39 14.10 11.96
C PHE A 221 9.65 15.37 12.80
N ALA A 222 9.75 15.23 14.13
CA ALA A 222 10.06 16.34 15.01
C ALA A 222 11.46 16.91 14.74
N ARG A 223 12.47 16.03 14.61
CA ARG A 223 13.84 16.42 14.25
C ARG A 223 13.87 17.16 12.91
N PHE A 224 13.22 16.61 11.88
CA PHE A 224 13.16 17.24 10.57
C PHE A 224 12.50 18.63 10.61
N GLY A 225 11.43 18.80 11.40
CA GLY A 225 10.74 20.07 11.58
C GLY A 225 11.44 21.06 12.51
N GLY A 226 12.59 20.71 13.10
CA GLY A 226 13.29 21.54 14.09
C GLY A 226 12.43 21.82 15.33
N ARG A 227 11.57 20.89 15.75
CA ARG A 227 10.56 21.08 16.81
C ARG A 227 10.66 19.98 17.86
N THR A 228 10.19 20.28 19.06
CA THR A 228 9.89 19.27 20.08
C THR A 228 8.46 18.76 19.88
N ALA A 229 8.30 17.45 19.66
CA ALA A 229 6.98 16.86 19.50
C ALA A 229 6.30 16.65 20.86
N GLN A 230 5.03 17.07 20.95
CA GLN A 230 4.12 16.69 22.03
C GLN A 230 3.32 15.46 21.59
N ILE A 231 3.76 14.26 22.02
CA ILE A 231 3.09 13.02 21.71
C ILE A 231 2.13 12.67 22.83
N THR A 232 0.82 12.59 22.51
CA THR A 232 -0.21 12.13 23.42
C THR A 232 -0.52 10.65 23.15
N HIS A 233 -0.39 9.80 24.15
CA HIS A 233 -0.69 8.38 24.04
C HIS A 233 -2.15 8.09 24.41
N VAL A 234 -2.87 7.38 23.50
CA VAL A 234 -4.17 6.81 23.82
C VAL A 234 -3.95 5.48 24.53
N THR A 235 -4.40 5.36 25.77
CA THR A 235 -4.11 4.18 26.59
C THR A 235 -4.70 2.89 26.01
N PRO A 236 -4.08 1.72 26.21
CA PRO A 236 -4.62 0.43 25.78
C PRO A 236 -6.05 0.19 26.25
N ALA A 237 -6.36 0.55 27.50
CA ALA A 237 -7.72 0.43 28.04
C ALA A 237 -8.76 1.26 27.26
N ALA A 238 -8.39 2.51 26.90
CA ALA A 238 -9.25 3.35 26.08
C ALA A 238 -9.43 2.77 24.66
N MET A 239 -8.38 2.20 24.07
CA MET A 239 -8.47 1.55 22.75
C MET A 239 -9.41 0.34 22.77
N HIS A 240 -9.31 -0.53 23.77
CA HIS A 240 -10.21 -1.68 23.91
C HIS A 240 -11.68 -1.26 24.09
N LEU A 241 -11.93 -0.23 24.90
CA LEU A 241 -13.27 0.34 25.04
C LEU A 241 -13.79 0.91 23.71
N MET A 242 -12.96 1.67 22.99
CA MET A 242 -13.29 2.24 21.67
C MET A 242 -13.61 1.13 20.66
N ALA A 243 -12.81 0.06 20.60
CA ALA A 243 -13.03 -1.07 19.71
C ALA A 243 -14.36 -1.77 20.00
N GLY A 244 -14.68 -2.00 21.28
CA GLY A 244 -15.93 -2.64 21.71
C GLY A 244 -17.17 -1.82 21.37
N VAL A 245 -17.15 -0.51 21.63
CA VAL A 245 -18.31 0.37 21.40
C VAL A 245 -18.55 0.64 19.90
N THR A 246 -17.50 0.68 19.08
CA THR A 246 -17.61 1.08 17.67
C THR A 246 -17.75 -0.09 16.69
N GLY A 247 -17.63 -1.32 17.15
CA GLY A 247 -17.47 -2.51 16.29
C GLY A 247 -18.51 -2.66 15.17
N THR A 248 -19.78 -2.51 15.47
CA THR A 248 -20.88 -2.65 14.50
C THR A 248 -21.27 -1.33 13.83
N MET A 249 -21.20 -0.22 14.57
CA MET A 249 -21.67 1.10 14.09
C MET A 249 -20.67 1.82 13.19
N ARG A 250 -19.37 1.61 13.39
CA ARG A 250 -18.27 2.26 12.66
C ARG A 250 -17.17 1.27 12.30
N PRO A 251 -17.41 0.32 11.40
CA PRO A 251 -16.47 -0.79 11.14
C PRO A 251 -15.09 -0.32 10.64
N ALA A 252 -15.03 0.74 9.86
CA ALA A 252 -13.74 1.32 9.43
C ALA A 252 -12.91 1.84 10.61
N TYR A 253 -13.54 2.54 11.53
CA TYR A 253 -12.89 3.05 12.74
C TYR A 253 -12.48 1.91 13.67
N SER A 254 -13.33 0.91 13.83
CA SER A 254 -13.01 -0.29 14.60
C SER A 254 -11.77 -1.00 14.04
N ARG A 255 -11.65 -1.14 12.71
CA ARG A 255 -10.44 -1.68 12.08
C ARG A 255 -9.19 -0.86 12.39
N GLN A 256 -9.28 0.46 12.35
CA GLN A 256 -8.15 1.32 12.73
C GLN A 256 -7.71 1.10 14.17
N VAL A 257 -8.67 1.09 15.12
CA VAL A 257 -8.36 0.88 16.54
C VAL A 257 -7.77 -0.51 16.77
N GLN A 258 -8.36 -1.55 16.17
CA GLN A 258 -7.83 -2.92 16.27
C GLN A 258 -6.43 -3.04 15.67
N THR A 259 -6.17 -2.36 14.55
CA THR A 259 -4.82 -2.32 13.95
C THR A 259 -3.83 -1.61 14.87
N ALA A 260 -4.24 -0.52 15.52
CA ALA A 260 -3.41 0.17 16.49
C ALA A 260 -3.10 -0.73 17.71
N ILE A 261 -4.08 -1.50 18.21
CA ILE A 261 -3.85 -2.50 19.26
C ILE A 261 -2.86 -3.56 18.80
N MET A 262 -3.02 -4.08 17.59
CA MET A 262 -2.09 -5.06 17.00
C MET A 262 -0.67 -4.51 16.93
N LEU A 263 -0.48 -3.30 16.41
CA LEU A 263 0.82 -2.66 16.33
C LEU A 263 1.45 -2.34 17.69
N ASP A 264 0.64 -2.14 18.73
CA ASP A 264 1.12 -1.92 20.09
C ASP A 264 1.48 -3.22 20.83
N THR A 265 0.93 -4.36 20.42
CA THR A 265 1.05 -5.64 21.13
C THR A 265 1.87 -6.70 20.42
N GLN A 266 2.05 -6.59 19.10
CA GLN A 266 2.73 -7.59 18.26
C GLN A 266 3.85 -6.92 17.46
N PRO A 267 5.07 -7.49 17.45
CA PRO A 267 6.15 -6.98 16.59
C PRO A 267 5.73 -7.16 15.12
N MET A 268 5.95 -6.11 14.34
CA MET A 268 5.69 -6.11 12.89
C MET A 268 7.02 -5.93 12.14
N THR A 269 7.94 -6.84 12.41
CA THR A 269 9.31 -6.81 11.87
C THR A 269 9.49 -7.86 10.78
N VAL A 270 10.33 -7.52 9.80
CA VAL A 270 10.72 -8.38 8.68
C VAL A 270 12.24 -8.35 8.57
N ASP A 271 12.88 -9.52 8.53
CA ASP A 271 14.29 -9.61 8.18
C ASP A 271 14.46 -9.53 6.66
N MET A 272 14.97 -8.38 6.20
CA MET A 272 15.21 -8.13 4.78
C MET A 272 16.56 -8.65 4.29
N THR A 273 17.44 -9.11 5.18
CA THR A 273 18.81 -9.53 4.83
C THR A 273 18.88 -10.57 3.70
N PRO A 274 18.10 -11.67 3.72
CA PRO A 274 18.17 -12.67 2.65
C PRO A 274 17.66 -12.12 1.30
N LEU A 275 16.64 -11.26 1.35
CA LEU A 275 16.05 -10.67 0.14
C LEU A 275 16.99 -9.63 -0.49
N LEU A 276 17.64 -8.80 0.32
CA LEU A 276 18.60 -7.78 -0.13
C LEU A 276 19.92 -8.39 -0.62
N ALA A 277 20.33 -9.55 -0.07
CA ALA A 277 21.46 -10.29 -0.62
C ALA A 277 21.21 -10.79 -2.06
N ARG A 278 19.96 -11.15 -2.37
CA ARG A 278 19.55 -11.58 -3.72
C ARG A 278 19.25 -10.39 -4.66
N PHE A 279 18.64 -9.34 -4.13
CA PHE A 279 18.26 -8.13 -4.86
C PHE A 279 18.81 -6.91 -4.13
N PRO A 280 20.03 -6.48 -4.45
CA PRO A 280 20.71 -5.39 -3.74
C PRO A 280 20.06 -4.04 -4.10
N ILE A 281 19.09 -3.63 -3.30
CA ILE A 281 18.42 -2.33 -3.36
C ILE A 281 18.68 -1.57 -2.08
N LEU A 282 18.86 -0.25 -2.20
CA LEU A 282 18.90 0.66 -1.07
C LEU A 282 17.47 1.00 -0.69
N LEU A 283 17.02 0.49 0.46
CA LEU A 283 15.71 0.83 1.02
C LEU A 283 15.76 2.22 1.64
N GLN A 284 14.69 2.98 1.51
CA GLN A 284 14.59 4.30 2.13
C GLN A 284 14.50 4.19 3.66
N THR A 285 15.37 4.87 4.36
CA THR A 285 15.20 5.16 5.79
C THR A 285 14.06 6.14 6.01
N VAL A 286 13.54 6.23 7.24
CA VAL A 286 12.48 7.19 7.58
C VAL A 286 12.97 8.64 7.37
N ASP A 287 14.22 8.96 7.71
CA ASP A 287 14.76 10.29 7.52
C ASP A 287 14.89 10.66 6.02
N GLU A 288 15.35 9.74 5.17
CA GLU A 288 15.39 9.94 3.71
C GLU A 288 13.99 10.08 3.11
N PHE A 289 13.02 9.26 3.55
CA PHE A 289 11.63 9.37 3.14
C PHE A 289 11.05 10.74 3.47
N ILE A 290 11.28 11.24 4.70
CA ILE A 290 10.81 12.57 5.14
C ILE A 290 11.46 13.65 4.28
N ALA A 291 12.78 13.63 4.11
CA ALA A 291 13.50 14.61 3.31
C ALA A 291 13.00 14.64 1.85
N ALA A 292 12.85 13.49 1.21
CA ALA A 292 12.37 13.40 -0.17
C ALA A 292 10.94 13.94 -0.36
N ARG A 293 10.06 13.75 0.64
CA ARG A 293 8.64 14.10 0.54
C ARG A 293 8.35 15.56 0.92
N TYR A 294 8.99 16.07 1.95
CA TYR A 294 8.61 17.36 2.56
C TYR A 294 9.52 18.53 2.18
N THR A 295 10.80 18.30 1.84
CA THR A 295 11.66 19.36 1.29
C THR A 295 11.12 19.87 -0.06
N ARG A 296 10.62 18.99 -0.93
CA ARG A 296 10.01 19.38 -2.22
C ARG A 296 8.70 20.18 -2.07
N ARG A 297 7.95 19.96 -0.99
CA ARG A 297 6.70 20.73 -0.73
C ARG A 297 6.99 22.15 -0.24
N GLY A 298 8.04 22.39 0.52
CA GLY A 298 8.50 23.73 0.92
C GLY A 298 8.86 24.61 -0.28
N ALA A 299 9.60 24.06 -1.24
CA ALA A 299 10.01 24.78 -2.44
C ALA A 299 8.86 25.15 -3.40
N SER A 300 7.73 24.43 -3.37
CA SER A 300 6.56 24.72 -4.20
C SER A 300 5.56 25.70 -3.56
N SER A 301 5.60 25.88 -2.23
CA SER A 301 4.72 26.81 -1.52
C SER A 301 5.25 28.26 -1.47
N GLU A 302 6.53 28.49 -1.75
CA GLU A 302 7.15 29.83 -1.75
C GLU A 302 7.02 30.57 -3.09
N ARG A 303 6.47 29.98 -4.13
CA ARG A 303 6.20 30.67 -5.40
C ARG A 303 4.77 31.23 -5.43
N LYS A 304 4.43 32.18 -4.55
CA LYS A 304 3.40 33.16 -4.85
C LYS A 304 4.03 34.26 -5.71
N PRO A 305 3.53 34.60 -6.89
CA PRO A 305 3.97 35.76 -7.62
C PRO A 305 3.63 37.01 -6.79
N ALA A 306 4.59 37.92 -6.71
CA ALA A 306 4.38 39.25 -6.13
C ALA A 306 3.24 39.95 -6.88
N PRO A 307 2.36 40.69 -6.21
CA PRO A 307 1.37 41.48 -6.88
C PRO A 307 2.07 42.63 -7.64
N VAL A 308 1.71 42.76 -8.90
CA VAL A 308 2.04 43.91 -9.75
C VAL A 308 1.10 45.09 -9.39
#